data_208950df36f8229a6e6dd86038486f33
#
_entry.id   208950df36f8229a6e6dd86038486f33
#
_cell.length_a   1.000
_cell.length_b   1.000
_cell.length_c   1.000
_cell.angle_alpha   90.00
_cell.angle_beta   90.00
_cell.angle_gamma   90.00
#
_symmetry.space_group_name_H-M   'P 1'
#
loop_
_entity.id
_entity.type
_entity.pdbx_description
1 polymer ?
#
loop_
_entity_poly.entity_id
_entity_poly.type
_entity_poly.pdbx_seq_one_letter_code
_entity_poly.pdbx_strand_id
1 'polypeptide(L)'
;KTISLSLAALLLGAGSACGQQSDSYAHKVNTLIGTRGVGLTSGYLYPGATYPFGMVQFTPTYFAKRGGFVINQLSGGGCSHMGNFPTFPVTGKLDSSPENILDYRVGICGEQGHAGYYEATVQEAVKARLTVTERTGMARYEYPAGEAFGTVIIGAGIAATPIEQAAVVITGPNSCEGYAEGGNFCGVRTPYKVYFVAEFDARAVTTGTVSY
;
A
#
# COMPACT_ATOMS: atom_id res chain seq x y z
N LYS A 1 16.63 -12.56 76.66
CA LYS A 1 15.63 -13.10 75.71
C LYS A 1 15.98 -12.55 74.35
N THR A 2 16.68 -13.36 73.59
CA THR A 2 17.05 -13.07 72.21
C THR A 2 15.99 -13.64 71.27
N ILE A 3 15.37 -12.78 70.44
CA ILE A 3 14.41 -13.18 69.37
C ILE A 3 15.19 -13.32 68.11
N SER A 4 15.28 -14.55 67.61
CA SER A 4 15.88 -14.84 66.31
C SER A 4 14.79 -14.72 65.21
N LEU A 5 14.95 -13.76 64.27
CA LEU A 5 14.10 -13.65 63.08
C LEU A 5 14.73 -14.47 61.97
N SER A 6 14.07 -15.58 61.60
CA SER A 6 14.44 -16.37 60.44
C SER A 6 13.84 -15.73 59.20
N LEU A 7 14.71 -15.24 58.30
CA LEU A 7 14.33 -14.68 56.99
C LEU A 7 14.23 -15.84 56.01
N ALA A 8 13.01 -16.23 55.66
CA ALA A 8 12.77 -17.19 54.58
C ALA A 8 12.90 -16.49 53.24
N ALA A 9 13.95 -16.80 52.50
CA ALA A 9 14.14 -16.34 51.13
C ALA A 9 13.25 -17.17 50.19
N LEU A 10 12.20 -16.56 49.67
CA LEU A 10 11.42 -17.11 48.55
C LEU A 10 12.24 -16.97 47.28
N LEU A 11 12.80 -18.05 46.79
CA LEU A 11 13.37 -18.15 45.44
C LEU A 11 12.21 -18.23 44.45
N LEU A 12 11.81 -17.08 43.85
CA LEU A 12 11.00 -17.03 42.68
C LEU A 12 11.84 -17.53 41.49
N GLY A 13 11.64 -18.77 41.12
CA GLY A 13 12.18 -19.35 39.91
C GLY A 13 11.58 -18.60 38.71
N ALA A 14 12.36 -17.72 38.06
CA ALA A 14 12.05 -17.22 36.73
C ALA A 14 12.12 -18.38 35.75
N GLY A 15 11.00 -19.04 35.55
CA GLY A 15 10.83 -19.95 34.46
C GLY A 15 11.01 -19.16 33.14
N SER A 16 12.16 -19.31 32.52
CA SER A 16 12.33 -18.90 31.12
C SER A 16 11.32 -19.69 30.30
N ALA A 17 10.19 -19.09 30.01
CA ALA A 17 9.32 -19.57 28.94
C ALA A 17 10.14 -19.46 27.64
N CYS A 18 10.85 -20.54 27.32
CA CYS A 18 11.40 -20.75 26.00
C CYS A 18 10.18 -20.81 25.06
N GLY A 19 9.79 -19.68 24.52
CA GLY A 19 8.79 -19.61 23.48
C GLY A 19 9.29 -20.52 22.38
N GLN A 20 8.63 -21.63 22.19
CA GLN A 20 8.82 -22.49 21.03
C GLN A 20 8.56 -21.59 19.83
N GLN A 21 9.62 -21.17 19.16
CA GLN A 21 9.55 -20.47 17.88
C GLN A 21 8.95 -21.50 16.95
N SER A 22 7.63 -21.44 16.77
CA SER A 22 6.96 -22.26 15.77
C SER A 22 7.62 -21.90 14.45
N ASP A 23 8.24 -22.88 13.79
CA ASP A 23 8.78 -22.71 12.44
C ASP A 23 7.61 -22.27 11.54
N SER A 24 7.45 -20.96 11.43
CA SER A 24 6.42 -20.39 10.58
C SER A 24 6.81 -20.67 9.14
N TYR A 25 6.07 -21.50 8.45
CA TYR A 25 6.27 -21.76 7.02
C TYR A 25 5.93 -20.54 6.15
N ALA A 26 5.44 -19.47 6.74
CA ALA A 26 5.10 -18.24 6.02
C ALA A 26 6.29 -17.66 5.23
N HIS A 27 7.52 -17.79 5.72
CA HIS A 27 8.72 -17.34 5.01
C HIS A 27 9.05 -18.18 3.74
N LYS A 28 8.44 -19.36 3.59
CA LYS A 28 8.60 -20.19 2.40
C LYS A 28 7.64 -19.82 1.28
N VAL A 29 6.67 -18.94 1.57
CA VAL A 29 5.69 -18.49 0.59
C VAL A 29 6.32 -17.43 -0.31
N ASN A 30 6.36 -17.70 -1.60
CA ASN A 30 6.74 -16.71 -2.60
C ASN A 30 5.49 -15.96 -3.07
N THR A 31 5.32 -14.72 -2.59
CA THR A 31 4.17 -13.88 -2.91
C THR A 31 4.19 -13.34 -4.35
N LEU A 32 5.27 -13.55 -5.10
CA LEU A 32 5.38 -13.14 -6.50
C LEU A 32 4.86 -14.19 -7.49
N ILE A 33 4.48 -15.38 -7.03
CA ILE A 33 3.93 -16.43 -7.90
C ILE A 33 2.58 -15.98 -8.45
N GLY A 34 2.42 -16.06 -9.79
CA GLY A 34 1.18 -15.68 -10.48
C GLY A 34 0.94 -14.18 -10.64
N THR A 35 1.91 -13.33 -10.27
CA THR A 35 1.76 -11.88 -10.28
C THR A 35 2.27 -11.21 -11.56
N ARG A 36 2.97 -11.94 -12.41
CA ARG A 36 3.51 -11.44 -13.68
C ARG A 36 2.83 -12.09 -14.87
N GLY A 37 2.72 -11.33 -15.94
CA GLY A 37 2.14 -11.77 -17.19
C GLY A 37 0.85 -11.02 -17.54
N VAL A 38 0.35 -11.29 -18.71
CA VAL A 38 -0.89 -10.72 -19.21
C VAL A 38 -1.82 -11.83 -19.71
N GLY A 39 -3.11 -11.64 -19.54
CA GLY A 39 -4.12 -12.59 -20.00
C GLY A 39 -4.17 -13.89 -19.20
N LEU A 40 -4.60 -14.95 -19.83
CA LEU A 40 -4.89 -16.24 -19.19
C LEU A 40 -3.67 -16.94 -18.54
N THR A 41 -2.46 -16.52 -18.87
CA THR A 41 -1.22 -17.10 -18.34
C THR A 41 -0.77 -16.47 -17.03
N SER A 42 -1.31 -15.32 -16.67
CA SER A 42 -1.07 -14.72 -15.34
C SER A 42 -2.14 -15.21 -14.38
N GLY A 43 -1.77 -15.44 -13.15
CA GLY A 43 -2.75 -15.83 -12.11
C GLY A 43 -3.74 -14.71 -11.74
N TYR A 44 -3.64 -13.54 -12.35
CA TYR A 44 -4.36 -12.32 -11.95
C TYR A 44 -4.19 -12.01 -10.46
N LEU A 45 -3.00 -12.27 -9.94
CA LEU A 45 -2.63 -12.07 -8.55
C LEU A 45 -1.75 -10.82 -8.42
N TYR A 46 -1.79 -10.21 -7.28
CA TYR A 46 -1.01 -9.03 -6.95
C TYR A 46 -0.08 -9.33 -5.76
N PRO A 47 1.19 -8.90 -5.80
CA PRO A 47 2.20 -9.27 -4.80
C PRO A 47 2.12 -8.46 -3.51
N GLY A 48 1.24 -7.47 -3.44
CA GLY A 48 1.22 -6.49 -2.37
C GLY A 48 0.90 -7.02 -0.99
N ALA A 49 1.08 -6.16 -0.02
CA ALA A 49 0.74 -6.42 1.35
C ALA A 49 -0.75 -6.66 1.52
N THR A 50 -1.12 -7.77 2.16
CA THR A 50 -2.50 -8.16 2.39
C THR A 50 -2.68 -8.63 3.83
N TYR A 51 -3.72 -8.15 4.50
CA TYR A 51 -4.19 -8.68 5.77
C TYR A 51 -5.33 -9.67 5.48
N PRO A 52 -5.28 -10.90 5.99
CA PRO A 52 -6.31 -11.89 5.71
C PRO A 52 -7.72 -11.38 6.08
N PHE A 53 -8.65 -11.45 5.12
CA PHE A 53 -10.03 -10.96 5.24
C PHE A 53 -10.17 -9.45 5.51
N GLY A 54 -9.08 -8.69 5.33
CA GLY A 54 -9.11 -7.23 5.39
C GLY A 54 -9.70 -6.60 4.13
N MET A 55 -10.08 -5.34 4.23
CA MET A 55 -10.60 -4.54 3.11
C MET A 55 -9.46 -3.99 2.22
N VAL A 56 -8.25 -3.98 2.71
CA VAL A 56 -7.09 -3.34 2.08
C VAL A 56 -6.12 -4.39 1.56
N GLN A 57 -5.72 -4.21 0.30
CA GLN A 57 -4.62 -4.91 -0.32
C GLN A 57 -3.73 -3.84 -0.97
N PHE A 58 -2.65 -3.44 -0.30
CA PHE A 58 -1.76 -2.40 -0.80
C PHE A 58 -0.72 -2.99 -1.74
N THR A 59 -0.88 -2.75 -3.02
CA THR A 59 -0.17 -3.51 -4.06
C THR A 59 0.10 -2.65 -5.30
N PRO A 60 1.18 -2.94 -6.04
CA PRO A 60 1.30 -2.43 -7.40
C PRO A 60 0.23 -3.06 -8.30
N THR A 61 -0.24 -2.30 -9.29
CA THR A 61 -1.15 -2.83 -10.31
C THR A 61 -0.41 -3.05 -11.62
N TYR A 62 -0.59 -4.24 -12.19
CA TYR A 62 0.00 -4.62 -13.48
C TYR A 62 -0.99 -4.56 -14.64
N PHE A 63 -2.29 -4.58 -14.35
CA PHE A 63 -3.33 -4.67 -15.37
C PHE A 63 -3.88 -3.31 -15.82
N ALA A 64 -3.85 -2.34 -14.93
CA ALA A 64 -4.23 -0.99 -15.30
C ALA A 64 -3.15 -0.40 -16.20
N LYS A 65 -3.54 0.19 -17.32
CA LYS A 65 -2.63 1.07 -18.09
C LYS A 65 -2.06 2.21 -17.25
N ARG A 66 -2.70 2.44 -16.11
CA ARG A 66 -2.45 3.43 -15.09
C ARG A 66 -1.81 2.72 -13.92
N GLY A 67 -0.49 2.78 -13.80
CA GLY A 67 0.28 2.15 -12.73
C GLY A 67 0.03 2.75 -11.35
N GLY A 68 0.95 2.56 -10.44
CA GLY A 68 0.94 3.05 -9.06
C GLY A 68 0.66 1.95 -8.05
N PHE A 69 0.67 2.33 -6.78
CA PHE A 69 0.32 1.45 -5.67
C PHE A 69 -1.12 1.74 -5.25
N VAL A 70 -1.97 0.75 -5.33
CA VAL A 70 -3.41 0.85 -5.04
C VAL A 70 -3.77 0.08 -3.78
N ILE A 71 -4.88 0.42 -3.14
CA ILE A 71 -5.21 -0.11 -1.81
C ILE A 71 -6.38 -1.11 -1.80
N ASN A 72 -7.04 -1.36 -2.91
CA ASN A 72 -8.22 -2.21 -2.96
C ASN A 72 -8.33 -3.03 -4.26
N GLN A 73 -7.22 -3.48 -4.80
CA GLN A 73 -7.20 -4.34 -5.97
C GLN A 73 -7.68 -5.75 -5.62
N LEU A 74 -8.61 -6.30 -6.38
CA LEU A 74 -9.05 -7.68 -6.21
C LEU A 74 -8.13 -8.65 -6.93
N SER A 75 -7.65 -9.66 -6.21
CA SER A 75 -6.82 -10.74 -6.75
C SER A 75 -7.66 -11.91 -7.28
N GLY A 76 -7.18 -12.54 -8.35
CA GLY A 76 -7.76 -13.77 -8.88
C GLY A 76 -9.07 -13.59 -9.63
N GLY A 77 -9.53 -12.36 -9.85
CA GLY A 77 -10.81 -12.07 -10.49
C GLY A 77 -10.88 -12.33 -11.99
N GLY A 78 -9.75 -12.47 -12.65
CA GLY A 78 -9.68 -12.69 -14.11
C GLY A 78 -9.96 -11.44 -14.97
N CYS A 79 -10.31 -10.33 -14.36
CA CYS A 79 -10.46 -9.01 -14.96
C CYS A 79 -9.96 -7.92 -14.02
N SER A 80 -9.64 -6.76 -14.57
CA SER A 80 -9.19 -5.62 -13.77
C SER A 80 -10.35 -5.04 -12.97
N HIS A 81 -10.19 -4.98 -11.65
CA HIS A 81 -11.23 -4.47 -10.75
C HIS A 81 -10.67 -3.48 -9.75
N MET A 82 -11.47 -2.47 -9.44
CA MET A 82 -11.16 -1.49 -8.42
C MET A 82 -9.76 -0.89 -8.61
N GLY A 83 -8.85 -1.04 -7.66
CA GLY A 83 -7.52 -0.43 -7.75
C GLY A 83 -7.61 1.08 -7.62
N ASN A 84 -8.43 1.56 -6.67
CA ASN A 84 -8.66 2.98 -6.44
C ASN A 84 -7.48 3.62 -5.72
N PHE A 85 -7.40 4.93 -5.86
CA PHE A 85 -6.45 5.81 -5.18
C PHE A 85 -4.99 5.41 -5.38
N PRO A 86 -4.55 5.18 -6.64
CA PRO A 86 -3.15 4.90 -6.87
C PRO A 86 -2.28 6.02 -6.33
N THR A 87 -1.20 5.63 -5.67
CA THR A 87 -0.16 6.52 -5.19
C THR A 87 1.08 6.36 -6.06
N PHE A 88 1.66 7.51 -6.48
CA PHE A 88 2.84 7.55 -7.32
C PHE A 88 3.91 8.37 -6.61
N PRO A 89 4.90 7.73 -5.98
CA PRO A 89 6.06 8.46 -5.48
C PRO A 89 6.98 8.82 -6.65
N VAL A 90 7.29 10.11 -6.78
CA VAL A 90 8.19 10.63 -7.80
C VAL A 90 9.23 11.55 -7.16
N THR A 91 10.44 11.58 -7.73
CA THR A 91 11.52 12.49 -7.29
C THR A 91 11.27 13.90 -7.79
N GLY A 92 11.73 14.89 -7.04
CA GLY A 92 11.61 16.28 -7.39
C GLY A 92 10.21 16.88 -7.19
N LYS A 93 10.08 18.13 -7.60
CA LYS A 93 8.79 18.82 -7.69
C LYS A 93 8.11 18.52 -9.02
N LEU A 94 6.80 18.55 -9.03
CA LEU A 94 6.05 18.61 -10.27
C LEU A 94 6.09 20.05 -10.78
N ASP A 95 6.75 20.24 -11.92
CA ASP A 95 6.89 21.57 -12.56
C ASP A 95 5.68 21.93 -13.44
N SER A 96 4.83 20.96 -13.73
CA SER A 96 3.62 21.12 -14.53
C SER A 96 2.43 20.46 -13.84
N SER A 97 1.24 20.89 -14.23
CA SER A 97 0.01 20.20 -13.83
C SER A 97 0.12 18.72 -14.20
N PRO A 98 -0.24 17.79 -13.30
CA PRO A 98 -0.25 16.36 -13.58
C PRO A 98 -1.42 15.97 -14.51
N GLU A 99 -1.78 16.80 -15.48
CA GLU A 99 -2.81 16.50 -16.50
C GLU A 99 -2.51 15.17 -17.20
N ASN A 100 -1.21 14.83 -17.32
CA ASN A 100 -0.75 13.58 -17.86
C ASN A 100 -0.48 12.51 -16.80
N ILE A 101 -1.05 12.62 -15.61
CA ILE A 101 -0.88 11.62 -14.54
C ILE A 101 -1.30 10.21 -15.01
N LEU A 102 -2.17 10.14 -15.99
CA LEU A 102 -2.56 8.89 -16.64
C LEU A 102 -1.41 8.22 -17.39
N ASP A 103 -0.40 8.98 -17.77
CA ASP A 103 0.80 8.51 -18.46
C ASP A 103 1.93 8.18 -17.46
N TYR A 104 1.77 8.53 -16.18
CA TYR A 104 2.70 8.12 -15.14
C TYR A 104 2.66 6.60 -14.99
N ARG A 105 3.69 5.98 -15.51
CA ARG A 105 3.95 4.57 -15.31
C ARG A 105 5.00 4.43 -14.24
N VAL A 106 4.63 3.73 -13.19
CA VAL A 106 5.59 3.38 -12.14
C VAL A 106 6.39 2.17 -12.64
N GLY A 107 7.61 2.41 -13.12
CA GLY A 107 8.56 1.34 -13.37
C GLY A 107 8.96 0.72 -12.02
N ILE A 108 8.73 -0.58 -11.84
CA ILE A 108 8.99 -1.28 -10.60
C ILE A 108 10.05 -2.33 -10.84
N CYS A 109 11.07 -2.38 -9.96
CA CYS A 109 12.11 -3.40 -9.94
C CYS A 109 12.45 -3.81 -8.50
N GLY A 110 13.21 -4.89 -8.34
CA GLY A 110 13.69 -5.36 -7.03
C GLY A 110 12.57 -5.76 -6.08
N GLU A 111 11.49 -6.33 -6.61
CA GLU A 111 10.31 -6.71 -5.84
C GLU A 111 10.62 -7.81 -4.83
N GLN A 112 10.17 -7.63 -3.60
CA GLN A 112 10.20 -8.62 -2.54
C GLN A 112 8.91 -8.54 -1.73
N GLY A 113 8.48 -9.67 -1.17
CA GLY A 113 7.28 -9.67 -0.35
C GLY A 113 7.16 -10.91 0.52
N HIS A 114 6.40 -10.75 1.57
CA HIS A 114 5.91 -11.82 2.43
C HIS A 114 4.51 -11.44 2.94
N ALA A 115 3.85 -12.33 3.68
CA ALA A 115 2.53 -12.05 4.21
C ALA A 115 2.48 -10.70 4.96
N GLY A 116 1.60 -9.80 4.52
CA GLY A 116 1.42 -8.47 5.10
C GLY A 116 2.46 -7.42 4.74
N TYR A 117 3.43 -7.73 3.88
CA TYR A 117 4.50 -6.81 3.51
C TYR A 117 4.89 -6.95 2.04
N TYR A 118 5.22 -5.81 1.44
CA TYR A 118 5.77 -5.73 0.09
C TYR A 118 6.78 -4.59 0.01
N GLU A 119 7.86 -4.79 -0.74
CA GLU A 119 8.78 -3.71 -1.09
C GLU A 119 9.24 -3.80 -2.55
N ALA A 120 9.56 -2.64 -3.11
CA ALA A 120 10.11 -2.51 -4.45
C ALA A 120 10.86 -1.19 -4.60
N THR A 121 11.64 -1.06 -5.66
CA THR A 121 12.21 0.20 -6.11
C THR A 121 11.40 0.75 -7.27
N VAL A 122 11.00 1.99 -7.16
CA VAL A 122 10.17 2.71 -8.13
C VAL A 122 11.05 3.64 -8.95
N GLN A 123 10.92 3.57 -10.28
CA GLN A 123 11.70 4.40 -11.22
C GLN A 123 13.22 4.35 -10.97
N GLU A 124 13.72 3.20 -10.50
CA GLU A 124 15.12 2.99 -10.14
C GLU A 124 15.65 3.97 -9.06
N ALA A 125 14.80 4.66 -8.37
CA ALA A 125 15.15 5.74 -7.46
C ALA A 125 14.51 5.63 -6.08
N VAL A 126 13.19 5.50 -6.00
CA VAL A 126 12.44 5.56 -4.74
C VAL A 126 12.20 4.16 -4.19
N LYS A 127 12.66 3.88 -2.98
CA LYS A 127 12.33 2.62 -2.31
C LYS A 127 10.96 2.73 -1.66
N ALA A 128 10.03 1.89 -2.10
CA ALA A 128 8.68 1.81 -1.56
C ALA A 128 8.54 0.56 -0.69
N ARG A 129 8.03 0.71 0.53
CA ARG A 129 7.65 -0.37 1.43
C ARG A 129 6.20 -0.22 1.82
N LEU A 130 5.44 -1.28 1.66
CA LEU A 130 4.01 -1.29 1.89
C LEU A 130 3.65 -2.32 2.95
N THR A 131 2.73 -1.95 3.84
CA THR A 131 2.11 -2.87 4.79
C THR A 131 0.66 -2.48 5.00
N VAL A 132 -0.10 -3.35 5.62
CA VAL A 132 -1.55 -3.15 5.82
C VAL A 132 -2.02 -3.64 7.17
N THR A 133 -3.10 -3.06 7.63
CA THR A 133 -4.00 -3.65 8.62
C THR A 133 -5.33 -4.02 7.94
N GLU A 134 -6.33 -4.33 8.71
CA GLU A 134 -7.66 -4.68 8.17
C GLU A 134 -8.26 -3.59 7.25
N ARG A 135 -8.02 -2.31 7.56
CA ARG A 135 -8.64 -1.17 6.86
C ARG A 135 -7.67 -0.05 6.49
N THR A 136 -6.40 -0.18 6.81
CA THR A 136 -5.41 0.86 6.59
C THR A 136 -4.23 0.32 5.80
N GLY A 137 -3.86 1.00 4.73
CA GLY A 137 -2.60 0.81 4.05
C GLY A 137 -1.57 1.82 4.56
N MET A 138 -0.34 1.39 4.79
CA MET A 138 0.78 2.25 5.12
C MET A 138 1.87 2.08 4.07
N ALA A 139 2.35 3.18 3.53
CA ALA A 139 3.48 3.22 2.62
C ALA A 139 4.63 4.03 3.25
N ARG A 140 5.85 3.54 3.08
CA ARG A 140 7.06 4.30 3.32
C ARG A 140 7.82 4.47 2.02
N TYR A 141 7.97 5.71 1.58
CA TYR A 141 8.73 6.08 0.40
C TYR A 141 10.07 6.71 0.81
N GLU A 142 11.16 6.04 0.49
CA GLU A 142 12.52 6.53 0.77
C GLU A 142 13.10 7.06 -0.54
N TYR A 143 13.32 8.36 -0.58
CA TYR A 143 13.88 9.06 -1.72
C TYR A 143 15.41 9.01 -1.69
N PRO A 144 16.10 9.14 -2.85
CA PRO A 144 17.54 9.12 -2.91
C PRO A 144 18.19 10.21 -2.04
N ALA A 145 19.35 9.90 -1.49
CA ALA A 145 20.12 10.88 -0.75
C ALA A 145 20.48 12.07 -1.67
N GLY A 146 20.24 13.29 -1.18
CA GLY A 146 20.48 14.51 -1.96
C GLY A 146 19.29 14.99 -2.77
N GLU A 147 18.18 14.23 -2.84
CA GLU A 147 16.95 14.71 -3.43
C GLU A 147 16.31 15.77 -2.52
N ALA A 148 16.11 16.97 -3.06
CA ALA A 148 15.58 18.09 -2.28
C ALA A 148 14.09 17.96 -2.00
N PHE A 149 13.35 17.25 -2.85
CA PHE A 149 11.90 17.08 -2.76
C PHE A 149 11.48 15.66 -3.16
N GLY A 150 10.63 15.07 -2.33
CA GLY A 150 9.87 13.89 -2.68
C GLY A 150 8.42 14.28 -2.91
N THR A 151 7.85 13.85 -4.02
CA THR A 151 6.45 14.11 -4.35
C THR A 151 5.64 12.82 -4.31
N VAL A 152 4.44 12.88 -3.73
CA VAL A 152 3.45 11.80 -3.78
C VAL A 152 2.21 12.31 -4.50
N ILE A 153 1.84 11.63 -5.57
CA ILE A 153 0.61 11.93 -6.31
C ILE A 153 -0.44 10.90 -5.91
N ILE A 154 -1.66 11.32 -5.64
CA ILE A 154 -2.80 10.45 -5.36
C ILE A 154 -3.86 10.63 -6.44
N GLY A 155 -4.20 9.56 -7.14
CA GLY A 155 -5.17 9.57 -8.22
C GLY A 155 -6.57 9.16 -7.76
N ALA A 156 -7.41 10.09 -7.33
CA ALA A 156 -8.79 9.74 -6.94
C ALA A 156 -9.66 9.36 -8.16
N GLY A 157 -9.48 10.03 -9.28
CA GLY A 157 -10.19 9.73 -10.52
C GLY A 157 -9.60 8.57 -11.33
N ILE A 158 -8.66 7.82 -10.77
CA ILE A 158 -7.94 6.74 -11.46
C ILE A 158 -8.20 5.41 -10.75
N ALA A 159 -8.58 4.41 -11.52
CA ALA A 159 -8.70 3.04 -11.05
C ALA A 159 -8.49 2.05 -12.21
N ALA A 160 -8.44 0.77 -11.88
CA ALA A 160 -8.42 -0.29 -12.89
C ALA A 160 -9.75 -0.39 -13.66
N THR A 161 -10.85 0.00 -13.03
CA THR A 161 -12.16 0.16 -13.66
C THR A 161 -12.49 1.64 -13.88
N PRO A 162 -13.39 1.98 -14.80
CA PRO A 162 -13.82 3.35 -15.00
C PRO A 162 -14.34 4.01 -13.73
N ILE A 163 -13.95 5.25 -13.51
CA ILE A 163 -14.47 6.10 -12.44
C ILE A 163 -15.51 7.06 -13.05
N GLU A 164 -16.67 7.13 -12.43
CA GLU A 164 -17.77 8.00 -12.82
C GLU A 164 -17.67 9.36 -12.13
N GLN A 165 -17.28 9.36 -10.84
CA GLN A 165 -17.10 10.57 -10.05
C GLN A 165 -15.94 10.38 -9.05
N ALA A 166 -15.19 11.43 -8.82
CA ALA A 166 -14.17 11.47 -7.77
C ALA A 166 -13.95 12.89 -7.26
N ALA A 167 -13.49 12.98 -6.02
CA ALA A 167 -13.04 14.25 -5.45
C ALA A 167 -11.92 14.02 -4.43
N VAL A 168 -11.04 15.01 -4.30
CA VAL A 168 -10.01 15.10 -3.27
C VAL A 168 -10.07 16.48 -2.63
N VAL A 169 -9.98 16.52 -1.32
CA VAL A 169 -9.89 17.74 -0.54
C VAL A 169 -8.63 17.70 0.31
N ILE A 170 -7.81 18.73 0.24
CA ILE A 170 -6.68 18.93 1.15
C ILE A 170 -7.25 19.42 2.47
N THR A 171 -7.12 18.61 3.52
CA THR A 171 -7.70 18.91 4.85
C THR A 171 -6.71 19.52 5.83
N GLY A 172 -5.41 19.43 5.49
CA GLY A 172 -4.35 19.97 6.33
C GLY A 172 -3.00 20.00 5.62
N PRO A 173 -1.97 20.45 6.31
CA PRO A 173 -0.62 20.53 5.74
C PRO A 173 0.00 19.15 5.46
N ASN A 174 -0.57 18.10 5.99
CA ASN A 174 -0.09 16.73 5.85
C ASN A 174 -1.25 15.72 5.67
N SER A 175 -2.44 16.19 5.28
CA SER A 175 -3.60 15.32 5.15
C SER A 175 -4.50 15.71 3.99
N CYS A 176 -5.13 14.72 3.40
CA CYS A 176 -6.21 14.87 2.43
C CYS A 176 -7.22 13.74 2.58
N GLU A 177 -8.41 13.98 2.06
CA GLU A 177 -9.47 12.97 1.99
C GLU A 177 -10.19 13.04 0.66
N GLY A 178 -10.94 12.00 0.34
CA GLY A 178 -11.69 12.00 -0.90
C GLY A 178 -12.53 10.76 -1.09
N TYR A 179 -13.10 10.68 -2.29
CA TYR A 179 -13.88 9.52 -2.70
C TYR A 179 -13.72 9.23 -4.19
N ALA A 180 -14.11 8.03 -4.57
CA ALA A 180 -14.31 7.63 -5.95
C ALA A 180 -15.59 6.80 -6.09
N GLU A 181 -16.34 7.07 -7.14
CA GLU A 181 -17.50 6.29 -7.55
C GLU A 181 -17.23 5.66 -8.91
N GLY A 182 -17.55 4.39 -9.04
CA GLY A 182 -17.39 3.66 -10.28
C GLY A 182 -18.12 2.34 -10.23
N GLY A 183 -17.85 1.46 -11.16
CA GLY A 183 -18.41 0.13 -11.13
C GLY A 183 -18.59 -0.46 -12.52
N ASN A 184 -17.76 -1.42 -12.81
CA ASN A 184 -17.90 -2.32 -13.94
C ASN A 184 -17.09 -3.57 -13.63
N PHE A 185 -17.74 -4.55 -13.04
CA PHE A 185 -17.11 -5.82 -12.71
C PHE A 185 -17.26 -6.77 -13.89
N CYS A 186 -16.17 -7.03 -14.61
CA CYS A 186 -16.13 -7.95 -15.75
C CYS A 186 -17.26 -7.70 -16.78
N GLY A 187 -17.57 -6.44 -17.05
CA GLY A 187 -18.64 -6.05 -17.96
C GLY A 187 -20.04 -5.95 -17.34
N VAL A 188 -20.19 -6.28 -16.07
CA VAL A 188 -21.43 -6.11 -15.33
C VAL A 188 -21.38 -4.82 -14.50
N ARG A 189 -22.38 -3.96 -14.69
CA ARG A 189 -22.49 -2.73 -13.91
C ARG A 189 -22.80 -3.06 -12.45
N THR A 190 -21.81 -2.83 -11.59
CA THR A 190 -21.92 -2.99 -10.14
C THR A 190 -21.40 -1.71 -9.49
N PRO A 191 -22.25 -0.70 -9.30
CA PRO A 191 -21.80 0.59 -8.79
C PRO A 191 -21.26 0.45 -7.36
N TYR A 192 -20.21 1.18 -7.07
CA TYR A 192 -19.62 1.31 -5.74
C TYR A 192 -19.18 2.74 -5.48
N LYS A 193 -19.08 3.08 -4.20
CA LYS A 193 -18.45 4.31 -3.74
C LYS A 193 -17.48 3.97 -2.62
N VAL A 194 -16.24 4.42 -2.75
CA VAL A 194 -15.21 4.24 -1.72
C VAL A 194 -14.68 5.59 -1.29
N TYR A 195 -14.30 5.68 -0.02
CA TYR A 195 -13.74 6.87 0.58
C TYR A 195 -12.34 6.57 1.10
N PHE A 196 -11.49 7.59 1.15
CA PHE A 196 -10.18 7.49 1.77
C PHE A 196 -9.86 8.73 2.60
N VAL A 197 -8.99 8.53 3.58
CA VAL A 197 -8.23 9.57 4.26
C VAL A 197 -6.77 9.20 4.12
N ALA A 198 -5.92 10.16 3.78
CA ALA A 198 -4.48 9.99 3.74
C ALA A 198 -3.82 10.99 4.68
N GLU A 199 -2.89 10.47 5.48
CA GLU A 199 -2.06 11.26 6.39
C GLU A 199 -0.59 10.97 6.10
N PHE A 200 0.23 12.02 6.17
CA PHE A 200 1.67 11.95 5.95
C PHE A 200 2.40 12.33 7.22
N ASP A 201 3.54 11.70 7.49
CA ASP A 201 4.41 11.99 8.63
C ASP A 201 5.16 13.32 8.47
N ALA A 202 5.24 13.87 7.25
CA ALA A 202 5.84 15.15 6.93
C ALA A 202 4.80 16.16 6.45
N ARG A 203 5.06 17.44 6.75
CA ARG A 203 4.26 18.55 6.21
C ARG A 203 4.64 18.78 4.75
N ALA A 204 3.64 18.90 3.90
CA ALA A 204 3.87 19.27 2.50
C ALA A 204 4.41 20.71 2.39
N VAL A 205 5.40 20.90 1.55
CA VAL A 205 5.91 22.23 1.19
C VAL A 205 4.94 22.91 0.22
N THR A 206 4.36 22.12 -0.68
CA THR A 206 3.37 22.54 -1.67
C THR A 206 2.32 21.45 -1.82
N THR A 207 1.09 21.84 -2.00
CA THR A 207 -0.03 20.94 -2.33
C THR A 207 -0.84 21.53 -3.48
N GLY A 208 -1.50 20.68 -4.24
CA GLY A 208 -2.40 21.07 -5.31
C GLY A 208 -3.33 19.94 -5.70
N THR A 209 -4.44 20.28 -6.32
CA THR A 209 -5.38 19.33 -6.91
C THR A 209 -5.56 19.67 -8.39
N VAL A 210 -5.77 18.63 -9.19
CA VAL A 210 -6.04 18.74 -10.64
C VAL A 210 -7.31 17.98 -10.93
N SER A 211 -8.19 18.59 -11.72
CA SER A 211 -9.39 17.96 -12.28
C SER A 211 -9.24 17.82 -13.78
N TYR A 212 -9.77 16.77 -14.36
CA TYR A 212 -9.88 16.55 -15.82
C TYR A 212 -11.33 16.42 -16.23
#